data_5ba2ad58db6f9fd7e29f77560f6c5903
#
_entry.id   5ba2ad58db6f9fd7e29f77560f6c5903
#
_cell.length_a   1.000
_cell.length_b   1.000
_cell.length_c   1.000
_cell.angle_alpha   90.00
_cell.angle_beta   90.00
_cell.angle_gamma   90.00
#
_symmetry.space_group_name_H-M   'P 1'
#
loop_
_entity.id
_entity.type
_entity.pdbx_description
1 polymer ?
#
loop_
_entity_poly.entity_id
_entity_poly.type
_entity_poly.pdbx_seq_one_letter_code
_entity_poly.pdbx_strand_id
1 'polypeptide(L)'
;MSETDTQTEQTAASPKALQHRIDGPADAPLLVLGPALGTTWHMWDRQIPELTRNWRVLRYDLPGHGGAPAHPASAVAELTGRLLATLDSIGADRFGYAGCSIGGAIGAQLALTQPHRLTSLALISSSPRQGTADEWRQRGVVIRTNGLDPIARTTPERWFTPGFTAVQTAIVEWAVQMVRTTDPGCYIAACEALAAFDIRDALPRITVPTLVVAGAEDQAAPPADARALVAGIPDARLAMVPGAAHLTPVERPGEVTELLVKHFSTVWQDGTAVGAHTAAPAPVLDPTPPHSTAVAELTAGDQPARRPDPYDTGMRIRREVLGDAHVDRATEAADDFTGDFQDFLTRYAWGEVWSRPGLDRRTRSVITLTALAARGHLDELAFHTRAALRNGLTPVEIRETLLHTAVYCGVPAANSAFAVAQRVVREETTPER
;
A
#
# COMPACT_ATOMS: atom_id res chain seq x y z
N MET A 1 -44.70 -9.28 49.79
CA MET A 1 -44.59 -8.59 48.50
C MET A 1 -43.08 -8.46 48.22
N SER A 2 -42.57 -9.38 47.43
CA SER A 2 -41.16 -9.40 47.03
C SER A 2 -41.06 -8.73 45.66
N GLU A 3 -40.36 -7.61 45.61
CA GLU A 3 -39.94 -6.98 44.34
C GLU A 3 -38.77 -7.76 43.77
N THR A 4 -39.00 -8.38 42.64
CA THR A 4 -37.97 -9.00 41.82
C THR A 4 -37.32 -7.92 40.95
N ASP A 5 -36.12 -7.52 41.32
CA ASP A 5 -35.22 -6.71 40.50
C ASP A 5 -34.87 -7.48 39.23
N THR A 6 -35.46 -7.05 38.11
CA THR A 6 -35.09 -7.53 36.79
C THR A 6 -33.90 -6.69 36.30
N GLN A 7 -32.68 -7.19 36.57
CA GLN A 7 -31.48 -6.66 35.92
C GLN A 7 -31.56 -6.97 34.43
N THR A 8 -31.77 -5.92 33.64
CA THR A 8 -31.66 -5.97 32.18
C THR A 8 -30.17 -6.07 31.85
N GLU A 9 -29.69 -7.29 31.56
CA GLU A 9 -28.37 -7.47 30.91
C GLU A 9 -28.40 -6.76 29.55
N GLN A 10 -27.76 -5.60 29.45
CA GLN A 10 -27.40 -5.00 28.19
C GLN A 10 -26.37 -5.92 27.50
N THR A 11 -26.83 -6.78 26.63
CA THR A 11 -25.97 -7.47 25.66
C THR A 11 -25.24 -6.42 24.84
N ALA A 12 -23.95 -6.23 25.10
CA ALA A 12 -23.08 -5.38 24.30
C ALA A 12 -23.16 -5.84 22.83
N ALA A 13 -23.60 -4.96 21.94
CA ALA A 13 -23.65 -5.25 20.52
C ALA A 13 -22.25 -5.65 20.05
N SER A 14 -22.14 -6.78 19.35
CA SER A 14 -20.87 -7.25 18.81
C SER A 14 -20.20 -6.14 17.98
N PRO A 15 -18.91 -5.88 18.16
CA PRO A 15 -18.22 -4.82 17.44
C PRO A 15 -18.31 -5.06 15.93
N LYS A 16 -18.70 -4.03 15.19
CA LYS A 16 -18.78 -4.13 13.71
C LYS A 16 -17.38 -4.28 13.13
N ALA A 17 -17.17 -5.30 12.29
CA ALA A 17 -15.91 -5.53 11.58
C ALA A 17 -15.53 -4.32 10.69
N LEU A 18 -14.22 -4.11 10.51
CA LEU A 18 -13.67 -3.06 9.66
C LEU A 18 -13.70 -3.47 8.18
N GLN A 19 -13.90 -2.52 7.30
CA GLN A 19 -13.68 -2.74 5.88
C GLN A 19 -12.19 -2.99 5.65
N HIS A 20 -11.86 -4.06 4.93
CA HIS A 20 -10.48 -4.50 4.73
C HIS A 20 -10.26 -5.09 3.36
N ARG A 21 -8.99 -5.18 3.00
CA ARG A 21 -8.49 -5.87 1.81
C ARG A 21 -7.35 -6.80 2.20
N ILE A 22 -7.29 -7.95 1.54
CA ILE A 22 -6.21 -8.93 1.74
C ILE A 22 -5.52 -9.15 0.40
N ASP A 23 -4.20 -9.05 0.40
CA ASP A 23 -3.32 -9.29 -0.73
C ASP A 23 -2.26 -10.34 -0.36
N GLY A 24 -1.71 -11.08 -1.34
CA GLY A 24 -0.66 -12.07 -1.14
C GLY A 24 -1.14 -13.52 -1.01
N PRO A 25 -0.21 -14.49 -0.81
CA PRO A 25 -0.53 -15.91 -0.75
C PRO A 25 -1.42 -16.26 0.44
N ALA A 26 -2.41 -17.15 0.22
CA ALA A 26 -3.41 -17.48 1.23
C ALA A 26 -2.84 -18.29 2.43
N ASP A 27 -1.76 -19.01 2.19
CA ASP A 27 -1.05 -19.88 3.15
C ASP A 27 0.13 -19.18 3.85
N ALA A 28 0.45 -17.96 3.43
CA ALA A 28 1.51 -17.17 4.07
C ALA A 28 1.06 -16.61 5.43
N PRO A 29 2.03 -16.34 6.35
CA PRO A 29 1.73 -15.70 7.63
C PRO A 29 1.04 -14.35 7.46
N LEU A 30 0.11 -14.01 8.37
CA LEU A 30 -0.66 -12.77 8.27
C LEU A 30 0.12 -11.57 8.82
N LEU A 31 0.21 -10.51 8.03
CA LEU A 31 0.67 -9.19 8.43
C LEU A 31 -0.47 -8.17 8.26
N VAL A 32 -0.77 -7.44 9.32
CA VAL A 32 -1.83 -6.41 9.34
C VAL A 32 -1.23 -5.02 9.26
N LEU A 33 -1.75 -4.17 8.39
CA LEU A 33 -1.29 -2.79 8.22
C LEU A 33 -2.38 -1.79 8.60
N GLY A 34 -2.12 -0.98 9.63
CA GLY A 34 -3.03 0.03 10.17
C GLY A 34 -2.75 1.44 9.63
N PRO A 35 -3.78 2.16 9.13
CA PRO A 35 -3.63 3.46 8.48
C PRO A 35 -3.47 4.60 9.49
N ALA A 36 -2.99 5.76 9.03
CA ALA A 36 -3.04 7.02 9.76
C ALA A 36 -4.44 7.66 9.68
N LEU A 37 -4.78 8.51 10.66
CA LEU A 37 -6.05 9.26 10.66
C LEU A 37 -6.17 10.16 9.43
N GLY A 38 -7.29 10.10 8.74
CA GLY A 38 -7.54 10.84 7.50
C GLY A 38 -6.95 10.20 6.25
N THR A 39 -6.38 8.99 6.37
CA THR A 39 -5.91 8.20 5.22
C THR A 39 -6.74 6.93 5.03
N THR A 40 -6.52 6.25 3.93
CA THR A 40 -7.10 4.93 3.63
C THR A 40 -6.01 3.88 3.56
N TRP A 41 -6.39 2.59 3.42
CA TRP A 41 -5.43 1.50 3.22
C TRP A 41 -4.46 1.74 2.03
N HIS A 42 -4.81 2.64 1.11
CA HIS A 42 -3.97 3.00 -0.03
C HIS A 42 -2.65 3.70 0.35
N MET A 43 -2.53 4.21 1.59
CA MET A 43 -1.24 4.73 2.07
C MET A 43 -0.13 3.66 2.07
N TRP A 44 -0.52 2.37 2.02
CA TRP A 44 0.36 1.21 2.04
C TRP A 44 0.60 0.59 0.65
N ASP A 45 0.03 1.13 -0.43
CA ASP A 45 0.10 0.53 -1.77
C ASP A 45 1.54 0.29 -2.24
N ARG A 46 2.47 1.17 -1.85
CA ARG A 46 3.88 1.07 -2.24
C ARG A 46 4.67 -0.01 -1.50
N GLN A 47 4.18 -0.50 -0.37
CA GLN A 47 4.77 -1.60 0.41
C GLN A 47 4.28 -2.97 -0.08
N ILE A 48 3.08 -3.04 -0.67
CA ILE A 48 2.40 -4.29 -1.00
C ILE A 48 3.21 -5.21 -1.92
N PRO A 49 3.82 -4.73 -3.04
CA PRO A 49 4.54 -5.61 -3.95
C PRO A 49 5.66 -6.42 -3.29
N GLU A 50 6.32 -5.84 -2.29
CA GLU A 50 7.41 -6.51 -1.58
C GLU A 50 6.90 -7.35 -0.41
N LEU A 51 5.97 -6.81 0.39
CA LEU A 51 5.44 -7.53 1.55
C LEU A 51 4.69 -8.81 1.15
N THR A 52 3.95 -8.78 0.05
CA THR A 52 3.18 -9.96 -0.42
C THR A 52 4.05 -11.10 -0.97
N ARG A 53 5.36 -10.92 -1.06
CA ARG A 53 6.28 -12.02 -1.37
C ARG A 53 6.38 -13.03 -0.23
N ASN A 54 6.20 -12.57 1.02
CA ASN A 54 6.43 -13.38 2.20
C ASN A 54 5.21 -13.44 3.14
N TRP A 55 4.25 -12.53 3.02
CA TRP A 55 3.10 -12.41 3.91
C TRP A 55 1.79 -12.32 3.15
N ARG A 56 0.75 -12.84 3.79
CA ARG A 56 -0.63 -12.49 3.50
C ARG A 56 -0.91 -11.16 4.19
N VAL A 57 -1.12 -10.09 3.44
CA VAL A 57 -1.20 -8.72 3.96
C VAL A 57 -2.65 -8.26 4.05
N LEU A 58 -3.13 -8.01 5.27
CA LEU A 58 -4.43 -7.38 5.52
C LEU A 58 -4.23 -5.88 5.73
N ARG A 59 -4.94 -5.08 4.96
CA ARG A 59 -5.05 -3.62 5.14
C ARG A 59 -6.48 -3.26 5.41
N TYR A 60 -6.74 -2.29 6.28
CA TYR A 60 -8.10 -1.87 6.60
C TYR A 60 -8.27 -0.36 6.57
N ASP A 61 -9.51 0.09 6.43
CA ASP A 61 -9.89 1.48 6.61
C ASP A 61 -10.50 1.71 8.01
N LEU A 62 -10.21 2.88 8.58
CA LEU A 62 -10.91 3.34 9.77
C LEU A 62 -12.39 3.64 9.43
N PRO A 63 -13.32 3.60 10.41
CA PRO A 63 -14.70 3.97 10.17
C PRO A 63 -14.83 5.34 9.49
N GLY A 64 -15.64 5.42 8.45
CA GLY A 64 -15.89 6.65 7.69
C GLY A 64 -14.72 7.14 6.81
N HIS A 65 -13.66 6.33 6.66
CA HIS A 65 -12.55 6.61 5.76
C HIS A 65 -12.69 5.79 4.47
N GLY A 66 -12.33 6.37 3.33
CA GLY A 66 -12.47 5.68 2.04
C GLY A 66 -13.90 5.21 1.80
N GLY A 67 -14.07 3.92 1.51
CA GLY A 67 -15.38 3.29 1.34
C GLY A 67 -15.98 2.70 2.63
N ALA A 68 -15.30 2.84 3.77
CA ALA A 68 -15.75 2.23 5.03
C ALA A 68 -17.03 2.90 5.59
N PRO A 69 -17.99 2.11 6.10
CA PRO A 69 -19.19 2.66 6.70
C PRO A 69 -18.90 3.64 7.84
N ALA A 70 -19.68 4.73 7.92
CA ALA A 70 -19.56 5.76 8.94
C ALA A 70 -20.16 5.27 10.28
N HIS A 71 -19.37 4.57 11.05
CA HIS A 71 -19.69 4.11 12.39
C HIS A 71 -18.67 4.68 13.38
N PRO A 72 -18.88 5.88 13.93
CA PRO A 72 -17.93 6.54 14.81
C PRO A 72 -17.44 5.64 15.95
N ALA A 73 -16.16 5.76 16.31
CA ALA A 73 -15.52 5.10 17.44
C ALA A 73 -14.66 6.13 18.18
N SER A 74 -14.99 6.40 19.44
CA SER A 74 -14.38 7.47 20.23
C SER A 74 -13.33 6.99 21.24
N ALA A 75 -12.90 5.73 21.12
CA ALA A 75 -11.81 5.16 21.89
C ALA A 75 -10.90 4.27 21.02
N VAL A 76 -9.60 4.31 21.26
CA VAL A 76 -8.65 3.40 20.59
C VAL A 76 -8.98 1.94 20.91
N ALA A 77 -9.43 1.65 22.12
CA ALA A 77 -9.87 0.32 22.51
C ALA A 77 -11.07 -0.18 21.68
N GLU A 78 -12.00 0.69 21.30
CA GLU A 78 -13.13 0.34 20.43
C GLU A 78 -12.67 0.03 19.01
N LEU A 79 -11.77 0.84 18.43
CA LEU A 79 -11.16 0.57 17.14
C LEU A 79 -10.39 -0.76 17.13
N THR A 80 -9.66 -1.03 18.22
CA THR A 80 -8.95 -2.30 18.43
C THR A 80 -9.93 -3.48 18.49
N GLY A 81 -11.05 -3.35 19.21
CA GLY A 81 -12.09 -4.38 19.26
C GLY A 81 -12.71 -4.68 17.88
N ARG A 82 -12.92 -3.66 17.06
CA ARG A 82 -13.42 -3.85 15.69
C ARG A 82 -12.40 -4.55 14.79
N LEU A 83 -11.11 -4.23 14.94
CA LEU A 83 -10.04 -4.94 14.22
C LEU A 83 -9.97 -6.40 14.65
N LEU A 84 -10.08 -6.70 15.95
CA LEU A 84 -10.11 -8.07 16.46
C LEU A 84 -11.31 -8.84 15.88
N ALA A 85 -12.50 -8.25 15.88
CA ALA A 85 -13.69 -8.86 15.25
C ALA A 85 -13.48 -9.14 13.75
N THR A 86 -12.75 -8.26 13.04
CA THR A 86 -12.37 -8.48 11.65
C THR A 86 -11.43 -9.69 11.51
N LEU A 87 -10.40 -9.76 12.34
CA LEU A 87 -9.43 -10.86 12.33
C LEU A 87 -10.07 -12.19 12.71
N ASP A 88 -10.99 -12.19 13.67
CA ASP A 88 -11.75 -13.37 14.07
C ASP A 88 -12.66 -13.87 12.92
N SER A 89 -13.26 -12.96 12.16
CA SER A 89 -14.12 -13.32 11.03
C SER A 89 -13.38 -14.04 9.89
N ILE A 90 -12.06 -13.87 9.80
CA ILE A 90 -11.21 -14.53 8.81
C ILE A 90 -10.37 -15.67 9.41
N GLY A 91 -10.60 -16.04 10.67
CA GLY A 91 -9.88 -17.11 11.38
C GLY A 91 -8.41 -16.81 11.64
N ALA A 92 -8.04 -15.55 11.84
CA ALA A 92 -6.66 -15.15 12.06
C ALA A 92 -6.31 -15.12 13.55
N ASP A 93 -5.74 -16.17 14.07
CA ASP A 93 -5.36 -16.28 15.50
C ASP A 93 -4.09 -15.51 15.83
N ARG A 94 -3.06 -15.59 14.99
CA ARG A 94 -1.77 -14.92 15.19
C ARG A 94 -1.36 -14.13 13.94
N PHE A 95 -0.78 -12.96 14.16
CA PHE A 95 -0.39 -12.05 13.08
C PHE A 95 0.72 -11.09 13.51
N GLY A 96 1.47 -10.57 12.54
CA GLY A 96 2.30 -9.38 12.71
C GLY A 96 1.46 -8.12 12.51
N TYR A 97 1.83 -7.02 13.16
CA TYR A 97 1.10 -5.77 13.01
C TYR A 97 2.05 -4.59 12.79
N ALA A 98 1.78 -3.79 11.77
CA ALA A 98 2.43 -2.49 11.55
C ALA A 98 1.37 -1.39 11.46
N GLY A 99 1.51 -0.32 12.24
CA GLY A 99 0.56 0.78 12.23
C GLY A 99 1.21 2.14 12.19
N CYS A 100 0.62 3.04 11.40
CA CYS A 100 1.06 4.43 11.28
C CYS A 100 0.15 5.35 12.11
N SER A 101 0.72 6.21 12.94
CA SER A 101 -0.02 7.23 13.71
C SER A 101 -1.11 6.58 14.60
N ILE A 102 -2.40 6.88 14.39
CA ILE A 102 -3.51 6.21 15.11
C ILE A 102 -3.50 4.69 14.89
N GLY A 103 -3.07 4.20 13.71
CA GLY A 103 -2.83 2.79 13.47
C GLY A 103 -1.79 2.20 14.43
N GLY A 104 -0.74 2.97 14.76
CA GLY A 104 0.22 2.58 15.79
C GLY A 104 -0.38 2.58 17.19
N ALA A 105 -1.26 3.52 17.54
CA ALA A 105 -2.00 3.50 18.80
C ALA A 105 -2.87 2.23 18.94
N ILE A 106 -3.54 1.81 17.84
CA ILE A 106 -4.29 0.54 17.79
C ILE A 106 -3.35 -0.65 17.99
N GLY A 107 -2.17 -0.64 17.36
CA GLY A 107 -1.15 -1.69 17.52
C GLY A 107 -0.61 -1.79 18.95
N ALA A 108 -0.34 -0.66 19.59
CA ALA A 108 0.08 -0.62 20.99
C ALA A 108 -1.03 -1.11 21.93
N GLN A 109 -2.28 -0.74 21.67
CA GLN A 109 -3.44 -1.24 22.43
C GLN A 109 -3.61 -2.76 22.25
N LEU A 110 -3.40 -3.32 21.06
CA LEU A 110 -3.37 -4.76 20.80
C LEU A 110 -2.28 -5.43 21.62
N ALA A 111 -1.05 -4.89 21.62
CA ALA A 111 0.06 -5.44 22.38
C ALA A 111 -0.19 -5.45 23.89
N LEU A 112 -0.92 -4.48 24.41
CA LEU A 112 -1.30 -4.40 25.82
C LEU A 112 -2.44 -5.34 26.22
N THR A 113 -3.37 -5.63 25.30
CA THR A 113 -4.60 -6.37 25.61
C THR A 113 -4.62 -7.79 25.05
N GLN A 114 -3.92 -8.06 23.94
CA GLN A 114 -3.88 -9.35 23.24
C GLN A 114 -2.45 -9.74 22.80
N PRO A 115 -1.44 -9.67 23.69
CA PRO A 115 -0.05 -9.89 23.30
C PRO A 115 0.18 -11.28 22.70
N HIS A 116 -0.59 -12.29 23.09
CA HIS A 116 -0.46 -13.66 22.58
C HIS A 116 -0.87 -13.81 21.11
N ARG A 117 -1.65 -12.88 20.57
CA ARG A 117 -2.04 -12.85 19.15
C ARG A 117 -1.00 -12.16 18.26
N LEU A 118 -0.13 -11.34 18.84
CA LEU A 118 0.91 -10.64 18.09
C LEU A 118 2.20 -11.45 18.02
N THR A 119 2.74 -11.64 16.82
CA THR A 119 4.10 -12.17 16.64
C THR A 119 5.14 -11.08 16.84
N SER A 120 4.88 -9.89 16.31
CA SER A 120 5.70 -8.70 16.45
C SER A 120 4.91 -7.44 16.09
N LEU A 121 5.42 -6.29 16.44
CA LEU A 121 4.79 -4.97 16.33
C LEU A 121 5.72 -4.00 15.62
N ALA A 122 5.18 -3.18 14.70
CA ALA A 122 5.87 -2.00 14.18
C ALA A 122 5.00 -0.74 14.43
N LEU A 123 5.57 0.23 15.14
CA LEU A 123 4.96 1.52 15.44
C LEU A 123 5.62 2.59 14.57
N ILE A 124 4.87 3.13 13.61
CA ILE A 124 5.41 4.06 12.62
C ILE A 124 4.79 5.44 12.83
N SER A 125 5.63 6.48 12.97
CA SER A 125 5.16 7.85 13.19
C SER A 125 4.09 7.91 14.28
N SER A 126 4.36 7.24 15.40
CA SER A 126 3.42 7.05 16.52
C SER A 126 4.03 7.53 17.83
N SER A 127 3.17 7.79 18.80
CA SER A 127 3.53 8.33 20.11
C SER A 127 2.83 7.53 21.22
N PRO A 128 3.41 7.46 22.42
CA PRO A 128 2.71 6.86 23.57
C PRO A 128 1.52 7.71 24.04
N ARG A 129 1.53 8.99 23.68
CA ARG A 129 0.43 9.95 23.77
C ARG A 129 0.61 10.96 22.64
N GLN A 130 -0.33 11.03 21.71
CA GLN A 130 -0.24 11.89 20.54
C GLN A 130 -0.68 13.32 20.87
N GLY A 131 0.26 14.27 20.96
CA GLY A 131 -0.04 15.66 21.28
C GLY A 131 -0.75 15.83 22.64
N THR A 132 -1.59 16.85 22.74
CA THR A 132 -2.40 17.11 23.93
C THR A 132 -3.89 16.81 23.68
N ALA A 133 -4.63 16.47 24.75
CA ALA A 133 -6.07 16.26 24.67
C ALA A 133 -6.81 17.48 24.14
N ASP A 134 -6.34 18.69 24.51
CA ASP A 134 -6.98 19.94 24.11
C ASP A 134 -6.77 20.24 22.62
N GLU A 135 -5.60 19.94 22.05
CA GLU A 135 -5.36 20.08 20.61
C GLU A 135 -6.32 19.17 19.79
N TRP A 136 -6.53 17.95 20.23
CA TRP A 136 -7.45 17.01 19.55
C TRP A 136 -8.90 17.45 19.68
N ARG A 137 -9.32 17.91 20.88
CA ARG A 137 -10.68 18.46 21.10
C ARG A 137 -10.90 19.71 20.24
N GLN A 138 -9.92 20.63 20.20
CA GLN A 138 -9.99 21.84 19.40
C GLN A 138 -10.12 21.50 17.90
N ARG A 139 -9.39 20.48 17.42
CA ARG A 139 -9.53 19.97 16.05
C ARG A 139 -10.95 19.48 15.79
N GLY A 140 -11.56 18.74 16.72
CA GLY A 140 -12.95 18.33 16.65
C GLY A 140 -13.93 19.51 16.58
N VAL A 141 -13.68 20.60 17.32
CA VAL A 141 -14.48 21.85 17.25
C VAL A 141 -14.37 22.49 15.87
N VAL A 142 -13.14 22.61 15.32
CA VAL A 142 -12.94 23.16 13.96
C VAL A 142 -13.72 22.37 12.92
N ILE A 143 -13.71 21.03 13.01
CA ILE A 143 -14.40 20.17 12.06
C ILE A 143 -15.94 20.30 12.19
N ARG A 144 -16.47 20.39 13.41
CA ARG A 144 -17.92 20.61 13.61
C ARG A 144 -18.40 21.93 13.00
N THR A 145 -17.58 22.96 13.04
CA THR A 145 -17.93 24.30 12.58
C THR A 145 -17.70 24.48 11.08
N ASN A 146 -16.58 23.96 10.55
CA ASN A 146 -16.10 24.30 9.22
C ASN A 146 -15.90 23.08 8.30
N GLY A 147 -16.28 21.87 8.75
CA GLY A 147 -15.99 20.62 8.03
C GLY A 147 -14.49 20.27 8.01
N LEU A 148 -14.13 19.32 7.16
CA LEU A 148 -12.76 18.82 7.06
C LEU A 148 -11.83 19.67 6.18
N ASP A 149 -12.36 20.63 5.42
CA ASP A 149 -11.55 21.41 4.48
C ASP A 149 -10.40 22.20 5.13
N PRO A 150 -10.58 22.87 6.30
CA PRO A 150 -9.46 23.51 7.00
C PRO A 150 -8.37 22.52 7.41
N ILE A 151 -8.75 21.32 7.84
CA ILE A 151 -7.80 20.27 8.23
C ILE A 151 -7.04 19.76 7.00
N ALA A 152 -7.76 19.50 5.90
CA ALA A 152 -7.17 19.03 4.65
C ALA A 152 -6.14 20.00 4.08
N ARG A 153 -6.39 21.32 4.15
CA ARG A 153 -5.45 22.33 3.67
C ARG A 153 -4.13 22.38 4.43
N THR A 154 -4.13 22.07 5.72
CA THR A 154 -2.91 22.06 6.55
C THR A 154 -2.23 20.69 6.57
N THR A 155 -2.84 19.68 5.95
CA THR A 155 -2.33 18.32 5.90
C THR A 155 -0.95 18.21 5.23
N PRO A 156 -0.67 18.86 4.07
CA PRO A 156 0.64 18.75 3.42
C PRO A 156 1.80 19.15 4.33
N GLU A 157 1.69 20.27 5.04
CA GLU A 157 2.73 20.81 5.95
C GLU A 157 2.95 19.90 7.17
N ARG A 158 1.91 19.18 7.59
CA ARG A 158 1.98 18.29 8.76
C ARG A 158 2.49 16.90 8.42
N TRP A 159 2.24 16.41 7.19
CA TRP A 159 2.48 15.03 6.82
C TRP A 159 3.73 14.80 6.01
N PHE A 160 4.21 15.82 5.31
CA PHE A 160 5.32 15.71 4.37
C PHE A 160 6.37 16.78 4.59
N THR A 161 7.59 16.47 4.21
CA THR A 161 8.66 17.47 4.15
C THR A 161 8.40 18.49 3.03
N PRO A 162 8.91 19.72 3.14
CA PRO A 162 8.78 20.73 2.08
C PRO A 162 9.35 20.26 0.73
N GLY A 163 10.47 19.52 0.76
CA GLY A 163 11.08 18.95 -0.44
C GLY A 163 10.16 17.94 -1.15
N PHE A 164 9.50 17.08 -0.39
CA PHE A 164 8.54 16.12 -0.95
C PHE A 164 7.31 16.83 -1.52
N THR A 165 6.77 17.80 -0.79
CA THR A 165 5.59 18.57 -1.21
C THR A 165 5.84 19.31 -2.54
N ALA A 166 7.04 19.85 -2.72
CA ALA A 166 7.39 20.58 -3.94
C ALA A 166 7.49 19.67 -5.18
N VAL A 167 7.90 18.41 -5.01
CA VAL A 167 8.17 17.48 -6.13
C VAL A 167 7.01 16.52 -6.37
N GLN A 168 6.35 16.05 -5.31
CA GLN A 168 5.32 14.98 -5.38
C GLN A 168 3.90 15.54 -5.25
N THR A 169 3.58 16.58 -6.03
CA THR A 169 2.30 17.31 -5.92
C THR A 169 1.08 16.42 -6.05
N ALA A 170 1.11 15.42 -6.95
CA ALA A 170 -0.01 14.48 -7.13
C ALA A 170 -0.27 13.61 -5.90
N ILE A 171 0.79 13.18 -5.18
CA ILE A 171 0.63 12.40 -3.94
C ILE A 171 0.12 13.30 -2.82
N VAL A 172 0.59 14.54 -2.76
CA VAL A 172 0.12 15.54 -1.79
C VAL A 172 -1.37 15.85 -2.00
N GLU A 173 -1.78 16.07 -3.24
CA GLU A 173 -3.18 16.32 -3.57
C GLU A 173 -4.06 15.10 -3.25
N TRP A 174 -3.62 13.90 -3.56
CA TRP A 174 -4.30 12.67 -3.17
C TRP A 174 -4.47 12.57 -1.64
N ALA A 175 -3.43 12.91 -0.86
CA ALA A 175 -3.52 12.92 0.59
C ALA A 175 -4.54 13.94 1.12
N VAL A 176 -4.57 15.14 0.54
CA VAL A 176 -5.58 16.18 0.85
C VAL A 176 -6.99 15.68 0.55
N GLN A 177 -7.19 15.00 -0.59
CA GLN A 177 -8.51 14.46 -0.95
C GLN A 177 -8.96 13.34 -0.01
N MET A 178 -8.07 12.47 0.45
CA MET A 178 -8.43 11.45 1.45
C MET A 178 -9.03 12.09 2.71
N VAL A 179 -8.40 13.16 3.23
CA VAL A 179 -8.94 13.89 4.39
C VAL A 179 -10.31 14.50 4.07
N ARG A 180 -10.45 15.17 2.91
CA ARG A 180 -11.70 15.84 2.52
C ARG A 180 -12.87 14.88 2.40
N THR A 181 -12.63 13.66 1.95
CA THR A 181 -13.67 12.65 1.70
C THR A 181 -13.96 11.77 2.90
N THR A 182 -13.25 11.94 4.00
CA THR A 182 -13.54 11.27 5.27
C THR A 182 -14.83 11.76 5.87
N ASP A 183 -15.61 10.88 6.52
CA ASP A 183 -16.79 11.28 7.27
C ASP A 183 -16.42 12.18 8.46
N PRO A 184 -16.96 13.41 8.57
CA PRO A 184 -16.58 14.34 9.64
C PRO A 184 -16.88 13.81 11.04
N GLY A 185 -17.98 13.08 11.22
CA GLY A 185 -18.37 12.50 12.51
C GLY A 185 -17.38 11.43 12.97
N CYS A 186 -16.94 10.57 12.05
CA CYS A 186 -15.93 9.57 12.33
C CYS A 186 -14.55 10.19 12.59
N TYR A 187 -14.18 11.24 11.87
CA TYR A 187 -12.93 11.96 12.13
C TYR A 187 -12.93 12.61 13.52
N ILE A 188 -14.05 13.26 13.92
CA ILE A 188 -14.20 13.84 15.26
C ILE A 188 -14.09 12.77 16.33
N ALA A 189 -14.78 11.63 16.17
CA ALA A 189 -14.70 10.53 17.12
C ALA A 189 -13.25 9.99 17.25
N ALA A 190 -12.52 9.89 16.16
CA ALA A 190 -11.11 9.52 16.20
C ALA A 190 -10.23 10.58 16.90
N CYS A 191 -10.55 11.88 16.77
CA CYS A 191 -9.90 12.92 17.58
C CYS A 191 -10.17 12.72 19.08
N GLU A 192 -11.39 12.38 19.46
CA GLU A 192 -11.74 12.07 20.86
C GLU A 192 -11.00 10.82 21.37
N ALA A 193 -10.86 9.78 20.53
CA ALA A 193 -10.08 8.59 20.84
C ALA A 193 -8.61 8.92 21.11
N LEU A 194 -8.00 9.78 20.30
CA LEU A 194 -6.61 10.22 20.47
C LEU A 194 -6.44 11.18 21.67
N ALA A 195 -7.43 12.03 21.94
CA ALA A 195 -7.44 12.91 23.11
C ALA A 195 -7.40 12.14 24.44
N ALA A 196 -8.01 10.96 24.45
CA ALA A 196 -8.08 10.08 25.64
C ALA A 196 -6.94 9.04 25.70
N PHE A 197 -6.16 8.88 24.61
CA PHE A 197 -5.14 7.85 24.54
C PHE A 197 -3.81 8.30 25.19
N ASP A 198 -3.46 7.61 26.27
CA ASP A 198 -2.18 7.78 26.96
C ASP A 198 -1.75 6.42 27.55
N ILE A 199 -0.64 5.88 27.04
CA ILE A 199 -0.10 4.58 27.45
C ILE A 199 1.31 4.69 28.04
N ARG A 200 1.77 5.89 28.40
CA ARG A 200 3.14 6.12 28.89
C ARG A 200 3.48 5.21 30.07
N ASP A 201 2.58 5.06 31.03
CA ASP A 201 2.78 4.20 32.20
C ASP A 201 2.60 2.70 31.89
N ALA A 202 2.04 2.37 30.73
CA ALA A 202 1.80 0.99 30.31
C ALA A 202 2.87 0.42 29.36
N LEU A 203 3.79 1.25 28.85
CA LEU A 203 4.84 0.84 27.90
C LEU A 203 5.64 -0.39 28.36
N PRO A 204 6.04 -0.52 29.66
CA PRO A 204 6.78 -1.70 30.13
C PRO A 204 6.01 -3.02 30.03
N ARG A 205 4.71 -2.97 29.80
CA ARG A 205 3.84 -4.15 29.63
C ARG A 205 3.78 -4.66 28.20
N ILE A 206 4.31 -3.93 27.23
CA ILE A 206 4.44 -4.37 25.84
C ILE A 206 5.63 -5.31 25.76
N THR A 207 5.36 -6.62 25.65
CA THR A 207 6.38 -7.68 25.68
C THR A 207 6.71 -8.28 24.32
N VAL A 208 5.98 -7.87 23.28
CA VAL A 208 6.23 -8.35 21.91
C VAL A 208 7.40 -7.59 21.26
N PRO A 209 8.24 -8.24 20.44
CA PRO A 209 9.31 -7.57 19.71
C PRO A 209 8.77 -6.39 18.92
N THR A 210 9.31 -5.20 19.16
CA THR A 210 8.76 -3.95 18.63
C THR A 210 9.79 -3.18 17.80
N LEU A 211 9.41 -2.80 16.58
CA LEU A 211 10.13 -1.83 15.75
C LEU A 211 9.43 -0.48 15.86
N VAL A 212 10.16 0.56 16.21
CA VAL A 212 9.67 1.94 16.16
C VAL A 212 10.34 2.64 14.98
N VAL A 213 9.52 3.14 14.04
CA VAL A 213 9.98 3.90 12.87
C VAL A 213 9.50 5.33 12.98
N ALA A 214 10.39 6.29 12.85
CA ALA A 214 10.04 7.71 12.90
C ALA A 214 10.69 8.49 11.76
N GLY A 215 9.94 9.39 11.15
CA GLY A 215 10.48 10.41 10.26
C GLY A 215 11.32 11.42 11.06
N ALA A 216 12.50 11.73 10.55
CA ALA A 216 13.39 12.67 11.26
C ALA A 216 12.82 14.10 11.36
N GLU A 217 11.90 14.45 10.46
CA GLU A 217 11.25 15.77 10.35
C GLU A 217 9.76 15.73 10.77
N ASP A 218 9.31 14.63 11.40
CA ASP A 218 7.93 14.50 11.87
C ASP A 218 7.62 15.47 13.01
N GLN A 219 6.69 16.39 12.77
CA GLN A 219 6.20 17.37 13.76
C GLN A 219 4.93 16.91 14.47
N ALA A 220 4.20 15.93 13.91
CA ALA A 220 2.95 15.43 14.48
C ALA A 220 3.18 14.30 15.50
N ALA A 221 4.20 13.47 15.28
CA ALA A 221 4.75 12.50 16.22
C ALA A 221 6.27 12.69 16.27
N PRO A 222 6.77 13.69 17.01
CA PRO A 222 8.18 14.08 16.97
C PRO A 222 9.12 12.93 17.32
N PRO A 223 10.38 12.97 16.84
CA PRO A 223 11.41 11.96 17.18
C PRO A 223 11.60 11.74 18.70
N ALA A 224 11.22 12.70 19.52
CA ALA A 224 11.23 12.55 20.98
C ALA A 224 10.23 11.49 21.46
N ASP A 225 9.05 11.40 20.83
CA ASP A 225 8.02 10.41 21.16
C ASP A 225 8.45 8.99 20.77
N ALA A 226 9.11 8.85 19.62
CA ALA A 226 9.70 7.57 19.21
C ALA A 226 10.79 7.10 20.19
N ARG A 227 11.62 8.02 20.70
CA ARG A 227 12.60 7.70 21.77
C ARG A 227 11.91 7.32 23.07
N ALA A 228 10.79 7.96 23.41
CA ALA A 228 10.01 7.61 24.61
C ALA A 228 9.41 6.20 24.48
N LEU A 229 8.89 5.81 23.29
CA LEU A 229 8.42 4.45 23.01
C LEU A 229 9.55 3.43 23.22
N VAL A 230 10.72 3.65 22.64
CA VAL A 230 11.86 2.71 22.76
C VAL A 230 12.42 2.66 24.18
N ALA A 231 12.42 3.78 24.90
CA ALA A 231 12.86 3.81 26.29
C ALA A 231 11.90 3.07 27.23
N GLY A 232 10.60 3.02 26.90
CA GLY A 232 9.58 2.40 27.75
C GLY A 232 9.24 0.94 27.41
N ILE A 233 9.43 0.50 26.16
CA ILE A 233 9.13 -0.86 25.69
C ILE A 233 10.39 -1.73 25.80
N PRO A 234 10.38 -2.84 26.57
CA PRO A 234 11.59 -3.63 26.88
C PRO A 234 12.33 -4.18 25.66
N ASP A 235 11.60 -4.70 24.66
CA ASP A 235 12.20 -5.23 23.41
C ASP A 235 11.82 -4.33 22.21
N ALA A 236 12.32 -3.10 22.22
CA ALA A 236 12.08 -2.16 21.15
C ALA A 236 13.37 -1.69 20.47
N ARG A 237 13.29 -1.47 19.15
CA ARG A 237 14.37 -0.93 18.31
C ARG A 237 13.89 0.31 17.59
N LEU A 238 14.73 1.34 17.51
CA LEU A 238 14.45 2.59 16.81
C LEU A 238 15.08 2.59 15.42
N ALA A 239 14.29 2.97 14.42
CA ALA A 239 14.76 3.34 13.10
C ALA A 239 14.31 4.77 12.78
N MET A 240 15.30 5.66 12.63
CA MET A 240 15.04 7.04 12.17
C MET A 240 15.18 7.09 10.65
N VAL A 241 14.18 7.64 9.96
CA VAL A 241 14.17 7.79 8.51
C VAL A 241 14.46 9.24 8.14
N PRO A 242 15.68 9.55 7.62
CA PRO A 242 16.05 10.90 7.22
C PRO A 242 15.19 11.42 6.06
N GLY A 243 14.90 12.70 6.03
CA GLY A 243 14.13 13.35 4.97
C GLY A 243 12.71 12.80 4.86
N ALA A 244 12.11 12.41 5.98
CA ALA A 244 10.71 12.00 6.08
C ALA A 244 10.03 12.71 7.24
N ALA A 245 8.76 13.04 7.04
CA ALA A 245 7.86 13.57 8.05
C ALA A 245 6.86 12.51 8.53
N HIS A 246 5.59 12.88 8.76
CA HIS A 246 4.60 12.02 9.43
C HIS A 246 4.14 10.81 8.61
N LEU A 247 3.85 10.98 7.33
CA LEU A 247 3.51 9.84 6.46
C LEU A 247 4.77 9.16 5.90
N THR A 248 5.66 8.75 6.79
CA THR A 248 6.93 8.08 6.46
C THR A 248 6.77 6.94 5.45
N PRO A 249 5.73 6.05 5.53
CA PRO A 249 5.52 4.98 4.55
C PRO A 249 5.21 5.49 3.12
N VAL A 250 4.65 6.67 3.00
CA VAL A 250 4.32 7.30 1.71
C VAL A 250 5.52 8.07 1.17
N GLU A 251 6.23 8.77 2.04
CA GLU A 251 7.32 9.65 1.68
C GLU A 251 8.63 8.89 1.38
N ARG A 252 8.92 7.84 2.15
CA ARG A 252 10.11 6.98 2.03
C ARG A 252 9.72 5.50 1.95
N PRO A 253 8.99 5.09 0.91
CA PRO A 253 8.41 3.75 0.85
C PRO A 253 9.46 2.64 0.82
N GLY A 254 10.57 2.81 0.13
CA GLY A 254 11.63 1.81 0.05
C GLY A 254 12.24 1.50 1.42
N GLU A 255 12.68 2.55 2.12
CA GLU A 255 13.31 2.43 3.44
C GLU A 255 12.36 1.81 4.48
N VAL A 256 11.09 2.25 4.50
CA VAL A 256 10.10 1.67 5.40
C VAL A 256 9.82 0.21 5.06
N THR A 257 9.73 -0.15 3.77
CA THR A 257 9.51 -1.53 3.34
C THR A 257 10.65 -2.44 3.78
N GLU A 258 11.91 -2.03 3.60
CA GLU A 258 13.09 -2.80 4.04
C GLU A 258 13.10 -3.01 5.55
N LEU A 259 12.77 -1.98 6.33
CA LEU A 259 12.68 -2.06 7.78
C LEU A 259 11.60 -3.05 8.23
N LEU A 260 10.42 -3.02 7.60
CA LEU A 260 9.33 -3.95 7.89
C LEU A 260 9.68 -5.38 7.51
N VAL A 261 10.22 -5.61 6.29
CA VAL A 261 10.65 -6.93 5.85
C VAL A 261 11.69 -7.51 6.80
N LYS A 262 12.71 -6.74 7.16
CA LYS A 262 13.75 -7.18 8.09
C LYS A 262 13.18 -7.54 9.46
N HIS A 263 12.31 -6.67 10.01
CA HIS A 263 11.74 -6.88 11.35
C HIS A 263 10.85 -8.13 11.40
N PHE A 264 9.90 -8.23 10.49
CA PHE A 264 8.95 -9.35 10.51
C PHE A 264 9.60 -10.68 10.11
N SER A 265 10.57 -10.71 9.19
CA SER A 265 11.28 -11.95 8.83
C SER A 265 12.07 -12.53 9.99
N THR A 266 12.78 -11.71 10.78
CA THR A 266 13.59 -12.17 11.90
C THR A 266 12.73 -12.87 12.95
N VAL A 267 11.60 -12.28 13.33
CA VAL A 267 10.74 -12.83 14.38
C VAL A 267 10.01 -14.10 13.95
N TRP A 268 9.68 -14.22 12.66
CA TRP A 268 9.05 -15.44 12.14
C TRP A 268 10.02 -16.63 12.08
N GLN A 269 11.29 -16.39 11.80
CA GLN A 269 12.31 -17.43 11.83
C GLN A 269 12.57 -17.96 13.25
N ASP A 270 12.62 -17.07 14.24
CA ASP A 270 12.78 -17.44 15.64
C ASP A 270 11.54 -18.18 16.20
N GLY A 271 10.34 -17.83 15.75
CA GLY A 271 9.08 -18.47 16.15
C GLY A 271 8.88 -19.88 15.61
N THR A 272 9.46 -20.23 14.47
CA THR A 272 9.46 -21.61 13.92
C THR A 272 10.40 -22.53 14.69
N ALA A 273 11.43 -22.00 15.34
CA ALA A 273 12.34 -22.77 16.18
C ALA A 273 11.72 -23.19 17.53
N VAL A 274 10.72 -22.47 18.05
CA VAL A 274 10.05 -22.77 19.34
C VAL A 274 8.88 -23.76 19.17
N GLY A 275 8.36 -23.94 17.94
CA GLY A 275 7.24 -24.86 17.65
C GLY A 275 7.67 -26.30 17.32
N ALA A 276 8.97 -26.61 17.27
CA ALA A 276 9.51 -27.90 16.83
C ALA A 276 9.77 -28.94 17.95
N HIS A 277 9.20 -28.77 19.12
CA HIS A 277 9.30 -29.77 20.19
C HIS A 277 7.94 -30.42 20.44
N THR A 278 7.53 -31.34 19.58
CA THR A 278 6.85 -32.62 19.85
C THR A 278 6.44 -33.27 18.50
N ALA A 279 7.40 -33.82 17.78
CA ALA A 279 7.13 -34.89 16.82
C ALA A 279 8.16 -36.00 17.05
N ALA A 280 7.66 -37.21 17.19
CA ALA A 280 8.45 -38.42 17.45
C ALA A 280 9.53 -38.66 16.38
N PRO A 281 10.64 -39.35 16.72
CA PRO A 281 11.78 -39.50 15.81
C PRO A 281 11.42 -40.44 14.66
N ALA A 282 11.61 -39.94 13.44
CA ALA A 282 11.63 -40.76 12.23
C ALA A 282 12.98 -41.50 12.12
N PRO A 283 13.01 -42.69 11.52
CA PRO A 283 14.18 -43.57 11.54
C PRO A 283 15.34 -42.98 10.75
N VAL A 284 16.53 -43.16 11.34
CA VAL A 284 17.83 -42.82 10.80
C VAL A 284 18.08 -43.65 9.54
N LEU A 285 18.28 -43.03 8.39
CA LEU A 285 18.88 -43.64 7.19
C LEU A 285 20.34 -43.21 7.14
N ASP A 286 21.22 -44.23 7.08
CA ASP A 286 22.67 -44.15 7.00
C ASP A 286 23.12 -43.33 5.77
N PRO A 287 24.09 -42.45 5.89
CA PRO A 287 24.72 -41.80 4.74
C PRO A 287 25.92 -42.60 4.24
N THR A 288 25.76 -43.32 3.16
CA THR A 288 26.93 -43.84 2.40
C THR A 288 27.03 -43.08 1.08
N PRO A 289 28.17 -42.46 0.78
CA PRO A 289 28.38 -41.83 -0.52
C PRO A 289 28.87 -42.82 -1.57
N PRO A 290 28.42 -42.75 -2.79
CA PRO A 290 29.22 -43.32 -3.88
C PRO A 290 29.99 -42.22 -4.61
N HIS A 291 31.31 -42.26 -4.47
CA HIS A 291 32.19 -41.75 -5.51
C HIS A 291 32.01 -42.60 -6.77
N SER A 292 31.68 -41.97 -7.86
CA SER A 292 32.02 -42.51 -9.19
C SER A 292 32.22 -41.36 -10.14
N THR A 293 33.48 -41.13 -10.45
CA THR A 293 33.95 -40.38 -11.60
C THR A 293 33.53 -41.11 -12.87
N ALA A 294 32.62 -40.49 -13.62
CA ALA A 294 32.48 -40.80 -15.05
C ALA A 294 32.47 -39.45 -15.77
N VAL A 295 33.62 -39.10 -16.30
CA VAL A 295 33.77 -38.07 -17.32
C VAL A 295 33.19 -38.65 -18.59
N ALA A 296 31.96 -38.29 -18.94
CA ALA A 296 31.43 -38.54 -20.27
C ALA A 296 31.77 -37.32 -21.14
N GLU A 297 32.55 -37.58 -22.17
CA GLU A 297 32.80 -36.65 -23.28
C GLU A 297 31.42 -36.24 -23.88
N LEU A 298 31.05 -35.01 -23.64
CA LEU A 298 29.93 -34.37 -24.36
C LEU A 298 30.50 -33.84 -25.68
N THR A 299 30.18 -34.57 -26.73
CA THR A 299 30.28 -34.09 -28.11
C THR A 299 29.53 -32.79 -28.31
N ALA A 300 30.19 -31.85 -28.99
CA ALA A 300 29.66 -30.57 -29.40
C ALA A 300 28.39 -30.76 -30.26
N GLY A 301 27.23 -30.31 -29.77
CA GLY A 301 25.99 -30.28 -30.55
C GLY A 301 24.77 -30.18 -29.62
N ASP A 302 24.43 -29.02 -29.23
CA ASP A 302 23.17 -28.37 -28.81
C ASP A 302 23.40 -27.44 -27.61
N GLN A 303 23.83 -26.23 -27.93
CA GLN A 303 23.65 -25.13 -26.95
C GLN A 303 22.15 -24.90 -26.83
N PRO A 304 21.56 -24.87 -25.60
CA PRO A 304 20.19 -24.44 -25.42
C PRO A 304 20.10 -23.03 -26.00
N ALA A 305 19.16 -22.81 -26.89
CA ALA A 305 18.90 -21.53 -27.53
C ALA A 305 18.94 -20.41 -26.47
N ARG A 306 19.93 -19.53 -26.59
CA ARG A 306 20.11 -18.37 -25.70
C ARG A 306 18.78 -17.63 -25.68
N ARG A 307 18.13 -17.47 -24.52
CA ARG A 307 16.91 -16.65 -24.41
C ARG A 307 17.22 -15.32 -25.07
N PRO A 308 16.39 -14.84 -26.02
CA PRO A 308 16.63 -13.56 -26.66
C PRO A 308 16.76 -12.47 -25.60
N ASP A 309 17.66 -11.52 -25.81
CA ASP A 309 17.84 -10.37 -24.92
C ASP A 309 16.47 -9.68 -24.74
N PRO A 310 16.02 -9.41 -23.51
CA PRO A 310 14.78 -8.66 -23.27
C PRO A 310 14.71 -7.33 -24.04
N TYR A 311 15.85 -6.69 -24.31
CA TYR A 311 15.92 -5.49 -25.12
C TYR A 311 15.50 -5.75 -26.57
N ASP A 312 16.04 -6.78 -27.22
CA ASP A 312 15.72 -7.10 -28.61
C ASP A 312 14.26 -7.48 -28.77
N THR A 313 13.75 -8.29 -27.83
CA THR A 313 12.34 -8.64 -27.76
C THR A 313 11.47 -7.40 -27.55
N GLY A 314 11.88 -6.54 -26.64
CA GLY A 314 11.17 -5.30 -26.29
C GLY A 314 11.16 -4.31 -27.46
N MET A 315 12.29 -4.12 -28.12
CA MET A 315 12.41 -3.22 -29.27
C MET A 315 11.50 -3.68 -30.42
N ARG A 316 11.48 -4.96 -30.72
CA ARG A 316 10.60 -5.53 -31.74
C ARG A 316 9.11 -5.27 -31.40
N ILE A 317 8.70 -5.59 -30.17
CA ILE A 317 7.30 -5.41 -29.74
C ILE A 317 6.92 -3.91 -29.71
N ARG A 318 7.83 -3.07 -29.24
CA ARG A 318 7.63 -1.61 -29.20
C ARG A 318 7.38 -1.05 -30.60
N ARG A 319 8.15 -1.50 -31.60
CA ARG A 319 7.95 -1.13 -33.01
C ARG A 319 6.64 -1.65 -33.57
N GLU A 320 6.30 -2.90 -33.30
CA GLU A 320 5.03 -3.50 -33.75
C GLU A 320 3.80 -2.76 -33.15
N VAL A 321 3.87 -2.28 -31.92
CA VAL A 321 2.76 -1.61 -31.24
C VAL A 321 2.72 -0.11 -31.55
N LEU A 322 3.83 0.61 -31.43
CA LEU A 322 3.87 2.08 -31.58
C LEU A 322 4.16 2.54 -33.02
N GLY A 323 4.72 1.65 -33.84
CA GLY A 323 5.18 1.93 -35.22
C GLY A 323 6.62 2.44 -35.25
N ASP A 324 7.31 2.10 -36.36
CA ASP A 324 8.74 2.40 -36.56
C ASP A 324 9.05 3.88 -36.43
N ALA A 325 8.30 4.76 -37.11
CA ALA A 325 8.54 6.20 -37.10
C ALA A 325 8.46 6.84 -35.71
N HIS A 326 7.64 6.31 -34.80
CA HIS A 326 7.57 6.79 -33.41
C HIS A 326 8.79 6.33 -32.61
N VAL A 327 9.17 5.06 -32.77
CA VAL A 327 10.30 4.46 -32.06
C VAL A 327 11.61 5.06 -32.51
N ASP A 328 11.79 5.29 -33.83
CA ASP A 328 12.98 5.90 -34.38
C ASP A 328 13.18 7.32 -33.83
N ARG A 329 12.15 8.16 -33.85
CA ARG A 329 12.22 9.51 -33.26
C ARG A 329 12.58 9.49 -31.79
N ALA A 330 12.01 8.55 -31.01
CA ALA A 330 12.30 8.42 -29.58
C ALA A 330 13.74 7.92 -29.32
N THR A 331 14.26 7.09 -30.21
CA THR A 331 15.63 6.58 -30.14
C THR A 331 16.65 7.64 -30.55
N GLU A 332 16.36 8.40 -31.63
CA GLU A 332 17.21 9.50 -32.11
C GLU A 332 17.25 10.71 -31.14
N ALA A 333 16.16 10.92 -30.40
CA ALA A 333 16.06 11.96 -29.36
C ALA A 333 16.70 11.57 -28.03
N ALA A 334 17.12 10.31 -27.86
CA ALA A 334 17.76 9.85 -26.64
C ALA A 334 19.19 10.40 -26.55
N ASP A 335 19.52 10.97 -25.41
CA ASP A 335 20.81 11.50 -25.03
C ASP A 335 21.35 10.81 -23.77
N ASP A 336 22.50 11.26 -23.25
CA ASP A 336 23.10 10.71 -22.03
C ASP A 336 22.19 10.83 -20.80
N PHE A 337 21.23 11.74 -20.80
CA PHE A 337 20.28 11.91 -19.70
C PHE A 337 19.08 10.95 -19.79
N THR A 338 18.61 10.67 -21.02
CA THR A 338 17.38 9.90 -21.25
C THR A 338 17.64 8.46 -21.69
N GLY A 339 18.87 8.13 -22.11
CA GLY A 339 19.25 6.83 -22.68
C GLY A 339 18.94 5.65 -21.75
N ASP A 340 19.37 5.71 -20.50
CA ASP A 340 19.12 4.67 -19.50
C ASP A 340 17.61 4.46 -19.26
N PHE A 341 16.81 5.52 -19.29
CA PHE A 341 15.36 5.41 -19.17
C PHE A 341 14.73 4.74 -20.40
N GLN A 342 15.20 5.04 -21.60
CA GLN A 342 14.72 4.39 -22.83
C GLN A 342 15.10 2.90 -22.86
N ASP A 343 16.29 2.54 -22.40
CA ASP A 343 16.72 1.14 -22.26
C ASP A 343 15.85 0.39 -21.23
N PHE A 344 15.66 0.98 -20.05
CA PHE A 344 14.78 0.44 -19.01
C PHE A 344 13.36 0.22 -19.51
N LEU A 345 12.78 1.23 -20.16
CA LEU A 345 11.42 1.15 -20.71
C LEU A 345 11.31 0.04 -21.76
N THR A 346 12.32 -0.09 -22.64
CA THR A 346 12.33 -1.10 -23.70
C THR A 346 12.46 -2.50 -23.13
N ARG A 347 13.34 -2.74 -22.18
CA ARG A 347 13.52 -4.03 -21.53
C ARG A 347 12.32 -4.44 -20.68
N TYR A 348 11.88 -3.54 -19.79
CA TYR A 348 10.86 -3.87 -18.80
C TYR A 348 9.44 -3.81 -19.38
N ALA A 349 8.99 -2.65 -19.86
CA ALA A 349 7.61 -2.54 -20.33
C ALA A 349 7.36 -3.38 -21.59
N TRP A 350 8.22 -3.30 -22.58
CA TRP A 350 8.04 -3.98 -23.86
C TRP A 350 8.58 -5.39 -23.86
N GLY A 351 9.78 -5.60 -23.27
CA GLY A 351 10.44 -6.90 -23.23
C GLY A 351 9.84 -7.87 -22.23
N GLU A 352 9.43 -7.41 -21.06
CA GLU A 352 8.93 -8.26 -19.98
C GLU A 352 7.40 -8.26 -19.88
N VAL A 353 6.73 -7.09 -19.98
CA VAL A 353 5.28 -7.00 -19.75
C VAL A 353 4.48 -7.22 -21.03
N TRP A 354 4.77 -6.46 -22.10
CA TRP A 354 4.02 -6.57 -23.36
C TRP A 354 4.30 -7.85 -24.15
N SER A 355 5.40 -8.53 -23.86
CA SER A 355 5.77 -9.84 -24.43
C SER A 355 5.00 -11.04 -23.83
N ARG A 356 4.39 -10.87 -22.67
CA ARG A 356 3.76 -11.98 -21.93
C ARG A 356 2.53 -12.52 -22.67
N PRO A 357 2.35 -13.86 -22.71
CA PRO A 357 1.23 -14.46 -23.47
C PRO A 357 -0.14 -14.35 -22.78
N GLY A 358 -0.20 -13.91 -21.51
CA GLY A 358 -1.44 -13.92 -20.71
C GLY A 358 -2.54 -12.96 -21.16
N LEU A 359 -2.20 -11.90 -21.92
CA LEU A 359 -3.15 -10.95 -22.51
C LEU A 359 -2.74 -10.66 -23.95
N ASP A 360 -3.71 -10.58 -24.84
CA ASP A 360 -3.49 -10.15 -26.22
C ASP A 360 -3.24 -8.62 -26.33
N ARG A 361 -2.81 -8.17 -27.47
CA ARG A 361 -2.47 -6.75 -27.71
C ARG A 361 -3.66 -5.80 -27.65
N ARG A 362 -4.83 -6.28 -28.06
CA ARG A 362 -6.08 -5.50 -28.01
C ARG A 362 -6.47 -5.22 -26.57
N THR A 363 -6.50 -6.27 -25.74
CA THR A 363 -6.77 -6.17 -24.30
C THR A 363 -5.78 -5.25 -23.60
N ARG A 364 -4.47 -5.38 -23.91
CA ARG A 364 -3.44 -4.48 -23.36
C ARG A 364 -3.70 -3.04 -23.76
N SER A 365 -4.09 -2.77 -25.00
CA SER A 365 -4.42 -1.43 -25.46
C SER A 365 -5.63 -0.85 -24.73
N VAL A 366 -6.70 -1.63 -24.51
CA VAL A 366 -7.86 -1.21 -23.69
C VAL A 366 -7.44 -0.80 -22.27
N ILE A 367 -6.64 -1.65 -21.60
CA ILE A 367 -6.12 -1.36 -20.26
C ILE A 367 -5.27 -0.10 -20.25
N THR A 368 -4.38 0.06 -21.24
CA THR A 368 -3.52 1.24 -21.36
C THR A 368 -4.32 2.52 -21.57
N LEU A 369 -5.28 2.52 -22.50
CA LEU A 369 -6.17 3.67 -22.73
C LEU A 369 -6.95 4.05 -21.47
N THR A 370 -7.50 3.07 -20.77
CA THR A 370 -8.21 3.27 -19.49
C THR A 370 -7.30 3.93 -18.45
N ALA A 371 -6.09 3.39 -18.27
CA ALA A 371 -5.12 3.90 -17.30
C ALA A 371 -4.68 5.34 -17.60
N LEU A 372 -4.40 5.64 -18.87
CA LEU A 372 -3.97 6.97 -19.32
C LEU A 372 -5.09 8.01 -19.19
N ALA A 373 -6.32 7.64 -19.57
CA ALA A 373 -7.49 8.50 -19.42
C ALA A 373 -7.79 8.79 -17.94
N ALA A 374 -7.73 7.76 -17.08
CA ALA A 374 -7.94 7.89 -15.64
C ALA A 374 -6.92 8.81 -14.97
N ARG A 375 -5.67 8.81 -15.45
CA ARG A 375 -4.58 9.62 -14.90
C ARG A 375 -4.39 10.97 -15.58
N GLY A 376 -5.15 11.27 -16.64
CA GLY A 376 -5.06 12.53 -17.36
C GLY A 376 -3.77 12.68 -18.21
N HIS A 377 -3.09 11.57 -18.56
CA HIS A 377 -1.90 11.58 -19.43
C HIS A 377 -2.33 11.69 -20.91
N LEU A 378 -2.69 12.89 -21.33
CA LEU A 378 -3.36 13.13 -22.61
C LEU A 378 -2.43 13.01 -23.83
N ASP A 379 -1.16 13.34 -23.67
CA ASP A 379 -0.16 13.21 -24.75
C ASP A 379 0.14 11.73 -25.03
N GLU A 380 0.33 10.94 -23.96
CA GLU A 380 0.48 9.50 -24.04
C GLU A 380 -0.79 8.83 -24.57
N LEU A 381 -1.96 9.32 -24.17
CA LEU A 381 -3.24 8.85 -24.68
C LEU A 381 -3.35 9.02 -26.21
N ALA A 382 -2.85 10.12 -26.75
CA ALA A 382 -2.89 10.37 -28.19
C ALA A 382 -2.12 9.30 -28.98
N PHE A 383 -0.87 8.99 -28.62
CA PHE A 383 -0.12 7.98 -29.37
C PHE A 383 -0.56 6.55 -29.04
N HIS A 384 -1.03 6.26 -27.81
CA HIS A 384 -1.63 4.97 -27.50
C HIS A 384 -3.00 4.75 -28.14
N THR A 385 -3.74 5.80 -28.51
CA THR A 385 -4.93 5.69 -29.35
C THR A 385 -4.55 5.23 -30.76
N ARG A 386 -3.48 5.79 -31.37
CA ARG A 386 -2.93 5.30 -32.63
C ARG A 386 -2.48 3.84 -32.55
N ALA A 387 -1.77 3.51 -31.48
CA ALA A 387 -1.33 2.14 -31.23
C ALA A 387 -2.51 1.17 -31.06
N ALA A 388 -3.58 1.58 -30.40
CA ALA A 388 -4.80 0.78 -30.23
C ALA A 388 -5.47 0.44 -31.58
N LEU A 389 -5.55 1.42 -32.49
CA LEU A 389 -6.05 1.18 -33.85
C LEU A 389 -5.16 0.19 -34.62
N ARG A 390 -3.82 0.32 -34.53
CA ARG A 390 -2.87 -0.64 -35.12
C ARG A 390 -2.98 -2.04 -34.50
N ASN A 391 -3.25 -2.13 -33.22
CA ASN A 391 -3.46 -3.40 -32.52
C ASN A 391 -4.84 -4.01 -32.78
N GLY A 392 -5.64 -3.40 -33.67
CA GLY A 392 -6.91 -3.89 -34.18
C GLY A 392 -8.14 -3.48 -33.37
N LEU A 393 -8.05 -2.48 -32.48
CA LEU A 393 -9.26 -1.87 -31.93
C LEU A 393 -9.95 -1.00 -32.98
N THR A 394 -11.26 -1.09 -33.00
CA THR A 394 -12.09 -0.19 -33.81
C THR A 394 -12.33 1.14 -33.09
N PRO A 395 -12.65 2.23 -33.81
CA PRO A 395 -13.07 3.48 -33.20
C PRO A 395 -14.24 3.33 -32.23
N VAL A 396 -15.14 2.37 -32.48
CA VAL A 396 -16.27 2.06 -31.58
C VAL A 396 -15.79 1.48 -30.27
N GLU A 397 -14.85 0.54 -30.30
CA GLU A 397 -14.30 -0.08 -29.08
C GLU A 397 -13.48 0.92 -28.25
N ILE A 398 -12.74 1.83 -28.88
CA ILE A 398 -12.03 2.91 -28.21
C ILE A 398 -13.05 3.83 -27.52
N ARG A 399 -14.13 4.21 -28.21
CA ARG A 399 -15.21 5.01 -27.62
C ARG A 399 -15.84 4.32 -26.41
N GLU A 400 -16.17 3.03 -26.52
CA GLU A 400 -16.77 2.26 -25.42
C GLU A 400 -15.79 2.13 -24.23
N THR A 401 -14.51 1.94 -24.49
CA THR A 401 -13.46 1.96 -23.47
C THR A 401 -13.46 3.26 -22.67
N LEU A 402 -13.46 4.39 -23.35
CA LEU A 402 -13.46 5.71 -22.71
C LEU A 402 -14.79 6.01 -22.00
N LEU A 403 -15.90 5.59 -22.57
CA LEU A 403 -17.23 5.72 -21.95
C LEU A 403 -17.31 4.90 -20.64
N HIS A 404 -16.83 3.67 -20.69
CA HIS A 404 -16.75 2.84 -19.48
C HIS A 404 -15.81 3.48 -18.43
N THR A 405 -14.67 4.00 -18.84
CA THR A 405 -13.74 4.73 -17.95
C THR A 405 -14.41 5.91 -17.26
N ALA A 406 -15.31 6.63 -17.94
CA ALA A 406 -16.03 7.78 -17.38
C ALA A 406 -16.84 7.44 -16.11
N VAL A 407 -17.38 6.21 -16.04
CA VAL A 407 -18.17 5.75 -14.88
C VAL A 407 -17.30 5.66 -13.61
N TYR A 408 -16.04 5.28 -13.76
CA TYR A 408 -15.13 5.02 -12.64
C TYR A 408 -14.18 6.18 -12.32
N CYS A 409 -13.87 7.02 -13.33
CA CYS A 409 -12.87 8.09 -13.23
C CYS A 409 -13.47 9.50 -13.32
N GLY A 410 -14.77 9.58 -13.52
CA GLY A 410 -15.53 10.84 -13.58
C GLY A 410 -15.53 11.49 -14.96
N VAL A 411 -16.61 12.23 -15.22
CA VAL A 411 -16.90 12.88 -16.51
C VAL A 411 -15.80 13.86 -16.99
N PRO A 412 -15.19 14.69 -16.13
CA PRO A 412 -14.18 15.65 -16.61
C PRO A 412 -12.95 14.98 -17.23
N ALA A 413 -12.42 13.91 -16.60
CA ALA A 413 -11.28 13.15 -17.14
C ALA A 413 -11.64 12.48 -18.46
N ALA A 414 -12.82 11.86 -18.53
CA ALA A 414 -13.31 11.24 -19.76
C ALA A 414 -13.52 12.25 -20.89
N ASN A 415 -14.06 13.43 -20.61
CA ASN A 415 -14.29 14.47 -21.63
C ASN A 415 -12.98 14.90 -22.31
N SER A 416 -11.91 15.10 -21.55
CA SER A 416 -10.59 15.41 -22.09
C SER A 416 -10.03 14.25 -22.91
N ALA A 417 -10.18 13.01 -22.43
CA ALA A 417 -9.75 11.82 -23.15
C ALA A 417 -10.52 11.62 -24.46
N PHE A 418 -11.84 11.86 -24.46
CA PHE A 418 -12.67 11.82 -25.67
C PHE A 418 -12.21 12.84 -26.72
N ALA A 419 -11.90 14.07 -26.33
CA ALA A 419 -11.43 15.10 -27.25
C ALA A 419 -10.14 14.69 -27.96
N VAL A 420 -9.19 14.12 -27.19
CA VAL A 420 -7.92 13.62 -27.74
C VAL A 420 -8.14 12.43 -28.65
N ALA A 421 -8.87 11.41 -28.20
CA ALA A 421 -9.11 10.20 -28.98
C ALA A 421 -9.89 10.48 -30.26
N GLN A 422 -10.90 11.38 -30.24
CA GLN A 422 -11.65 11.79 -31.41
C GLN A 422 -10.76 12.44 -32.48
N ARG A 423 -9.83 13.32 -32.05
CA ARG A 423 -8.88 13.94 -32.96
C ARG A 423 -8.01 12.88 -33.64
N VAL A 424 -7.43 11.98 -32.86
CA VAL A 424 -6.55 10.93 -33.39
C VAL A 424 -7.30 9.97 -34.33
N VAL A 425 -8.50 9.53 -33.94
CA VAL A 425 -9.31 8.66 -34.80
C VAL A 425 -9.63 9.33 -36.15
N ARG A 426 -9.94 10.62 -36.15
CA ARG A 426 -10.17 11.37 -37.40
C ARG A 426 -8.91 11.42 -38.26
N GLU A 427 -7.74 11.70 -37.66
CA GLU A 427 -6.46 11.74 -38.38
C GLU A 427 -6.15 10.38 -39.05
N GLU A 428 -6.36 9.27 -38.34
CA GLU A 428 -6.02 7.91 -38.80
C GLU A 428 -7.07 7.29 -39.74
N THR A 429 -8.33 7.76 -39.73
CA THR A 429 -9.42 7.19 -40.54
C THR A 429 -9.81 8.05 -41.75
N THR A 430 -9.29 9.28 -41.87
CA THR A 430 -9.55 10.11 -43.02
C THR A 430 -8.47 9.81 -44.08
N PRO A 431 -8.82 9.35 -45.29
CA PRO A 431 -7.85 9.16 -46.36
C PRO A 431 -7.13 10.48 -46.67
N GLU A 432 -5.80 10.45 -46.80
CA GLU A 432 -5.06 11.55 -47.40
C GLU A 432 -5.62 11.86 -48.79
N ARG A 433 -6.02 13.13 -49.01
CA ARG A 433 -6.52 13.59 -50.31
C ARG A 433 -5.37 13.89 -51.27
#